data_5870a9431e2187f06158d7f648db4e80
#
_entry.id   5870a9431e2187f06158d7f648db4e80
#
_cell.length_a   1.000
_cell.length_b   1.000
_cell.length_c   1.000
_cell.angle_alpha   90.00
_cell.angle_beta   90.00
_cell.angle_gamma   90.00
#
_symmetry.space_group_name_H-M   'P 1'
#
loop_
_entity.id
_entity.type
_entity.pdbx_description
1 polymer ?
#
loop_
_entity_poly.entity_id
_entity_poly.type
_entity_poly.pdbx_seq_one_letter_code
_entity_poly.pdbx_strand_id
1 'polypeptide(L)'
;NWNDTYMVTANMRADGSSKLAPHHRWGYFPSAAAAWRISSEPFMKGTKKWLDDLKLRVSFGTAGNNNIPVGQLTQEYQAVTGDPTLWVNGFNTMWAPSSTMANPNLKWETTITRNLGLDFTVFDGKLSGSVEGYINTTKDLLIKFPVSGTGYTSQYRNMGETENKGLEATLTWHAVNKKDWGIDFSGNIGFNK
;
A
#
# COMPACT_ATOMS: atom_id res chain seq x y z
N ASN A 1 9.93 17.49 -15.66
CA ASN A 1 10.84 18.36 -14.92
C ASN A 1 10.95 19.70 -15.65
N TRP A 2 10.71 20.82 -14.97
CA TRP A 2 10.89 22.16 -15.50
C TRP A 2 11.88 22.90 -14.62
N ASN A 3 13.01 23.32 -15.25
CA ASN A 3 14.11 24.10 -14.62
C ASN A 3 14.61 23.53 -13.28
N ASP A 4 14.52 22.23 -13.08
CA ASP A 4 14.81 21.54 -11.81
C ASP A 4 14.10 22.13 -10.58
N THR A 5 13.07 22.95 -10.80
CA THR A 5 12.25 23.60 -9.78
C THR A 5 10.92 22.87 -9.58
N TYR A 6 10.27 22.50 -10.69
CA TYR A 6 8.99 21.80 -10.66
C TYR A 6 9.11 20.42 -11.28
N MET A 7 8.76 19.39 -10.55
CA MET A 7 8.78 18.01 -11.00
C MET A 7 7.39 17.42 -10.85
N VAL A 8 6.89 16.79 -11.92
CA VAL A 8 5.59 16.08 -11.90
C VAL A 8 5.78 14.72 -12.54
N THR A 9 5.20 13.71 -11.91
CA THR A 9 5.15 12.35 -12.42
C THR A 9 3.72 11.85 -12.32
N ALA A 10 3.23 11.17 -13.35
CA ALA A 10 1.96 10.48 -13.35
C ALA A 10 2.14 9.08 -13.94
N ASN A 11 1.55 8.10 -13.31
CA ASN A 11 1.58 6.71 -13.74
C ASN A 11 0.18 6.11 -13.68
N MET A 12 -0.07 5.14 -14.55
CA MET A 12 -1.28 4.32 -14.55
C MET A 12 -0.88 2.86 -14.69
N ARG A 13 -1.38 2.02 -13.79
CA ARG A 13 -1.22 0.57 -13.84
C ARG A 13 -2.58 -0.08 -14.01
N ALA A 14 -2.66 -1.07 -14.89
CA ALA A 14 -3.84 -1.91 -15.07
C ALA A 14 -3.44 -3.37 -14.80
N ASP A 15 -4.09 -4.00 -13.84
CA ASP A 15 -3.84 -5.38 -13.45
C ASP A 15 -5.08 -6.24 -13.66
N GLY A 16 -4.89 -7.46 -14.18
CA GLY A 16 -5.94 -8.45 -14.35
C GLY A 16 -5.77 -9.65 -13.44
N SER A 17 -6.85 -10.11 -12.81
CA SER A 17 -6.83 -11.31 -11.98
C SER A 17 -8.02 -12.22 -12.23
N SER A 18 -7.75 -13.49 -12.55
CA SER A 18 -8.79 -14.53 -12.69
C SER A 18 -9.38 -14.99 -11.37
N LYS A 19 -8.79 -14.62 -10.24
CA LYS A 19 -9.30 -14.90 -8.88
C LYS A 19 -10.53 -14.08 -8.52
N LEU A 20 -10.80 -13.00 -9.26
CA LEU A 20 -11.86 -12.05 -9.00
C LEU A 20 -13.00 -12.20 -10.01
N ALA A 21 -14.17 -11.69 -9.64
CA ALA A 21 -15.37 -11.76 -10.47
C ALA A 21 -15.14 -11.24 -11.89
N PRO A 22 -15.77 -11.79 -12.93
CA PRO A 22 -15.54 -11.43 -14.33
C PRO A 22 -15.60 -9.94 -14.61
N HIS A 23 -16.53 -9.22 -13.98
CA HIS A 23 -16.69 -7.77 -14.09
C HIS A 23 -15.77 -6.95 -13.17
N HIS A 24 -15.02 -7.62 -12.29
CA HIS A 24 -14.04 -7.02 -11.37
C HIS A 24 -12.62 -7.53 -11.61
N ARG A 25 -12.36 -8.27 -12.68
CA ARG A 25 -11.03 -8.81 -12.99
C ARG A 25 -9.97 -7.75 -13.16
N TRP A 26 -10.33 -6.64 -13.81
CA TRP A 26 -9.41 -5.55 -14.08
C TRP A 26 -9.49 -4.50 -12.98
N GLY A 27 -8.33 -4.20 -12.39
CA GLY A 27 -8.12 -3.08 -11.49
C GLY A 27 -7.25 -2.02 -12.15
N TYR A 28 -7.59 -0.74 -11.93
CA TYR A 28 -6.86 0.41 -12.45
C TYR A 28 -6.32 1.23 -11.29
N PHE A 29 -5.00 1.41 -11.26
CA PHE A 29 -4.29 1.98 -10.13
C PHE A 29 -3.50 3.21 -10.57
N PRO A 30 -4.13 4.40 -10.59
CA PRO A 30 -3.44 5.65 -10.87
C PRO A 30 -2.52 6.05 -9.73
N SER A 31 -1.41 6.74 -10.07
CA SER A 31 -0.56 7.45 -9.13
C SER A 31 -0.02 8.73 -9.74
N ALA A 32 0.17 9.74 -8.91
CA ALA A 32 0.75 11.01 -9.30
C ALA A 32 1.60 11.55 -8.16
N ALA A 33 2.69 12.23 -8.51
CA ALA A 33 3.54 12.93 -7.57
C ALA A 33 3.97 14.27 -8.16
N ALA A 34 4.06 15.27 -7.31
CA ALA A 34 4.61 16.56 -7.63
C ALA A 34 5.65 16.96 -6.57
N ALA A 35 6.71 17.61 -7.01
CA ALA A 35 7.70 18.20 -6.13
C ALA A 35 8.03 19.60 -6.59
N TRP A 36 8.19 20.50 -5.63
CA TRP A 36 8.56 21.88 -5.82
C TRP A 36 9.83 22.19 -5.03
N ARG A 37 10.91 22.47 -5.74
CA ARG A 37 12.17 22.93 -5.12
C ARG A 37 12.08 24.42 -4.84
N ILE A 38 11.63 24.77 -3.65
CA ILE A 38 11.40 26.15 -3.21
C ILE A 38 12.71 26.94 -3.18
N SER A 39 13.82 26.29 -2.81
CA SER A 39 15.16 26.90 -2.78
C SER A 39 15.66 27.43 -4.12
N SER A 40 15.09 26.95 -5.26
CA SER A 40 15.42 27.44 -6.60
C SER A 40 14.71 28.74 -6.96
N GLU A 41 13.73 29.18 -6.19
CA GLU A 41 12.91 30.35 -6.49
C GLU A 41 13.65 31.67 -6.27
N PRO A 42 13.37 32.71 -7.08
CA PRO A 42 14.03 34.01 -6.97
C PRO A 42 13.88 34.67 -5.60
N PHE A 43 12.74 34.47 -4.94
CA PHE A 43 12.47 35.06 -3.61
C PHE A 43 13.31 34.40 -2.50
N MET A 44 13.88 33.21 -2.73
CA MET A 44 14.74 32.48 -1.80
C MET A 44 16.22 32.87 -1.88
N LYS A 45 16.61 33.79 -2.75
CA LYS A 45 18.02 34.21 -2.90
C LYS A 45 18.65 34.71 -1.60
N GLY A 46 17.86 35.35 -0.72
CA GLY A 46 18.35 35.87 0.56
C GLY A 46 18.64 34.78 1.61
N THR A 47 18.09 33.60 1.47
CA THR A 47 18.26 32.48 2.42
C THR A 47 19.42 31.56 2.07
N LYS A 48 20.01 31.69 0.88
CA LYS A 48 21.13 30.83 0.39
C LYS A 48 22.36 30.79 1.29
N LYS A 49 22.47 31.70 2.24
CA LYS A 49 23.59 31.73 3.21
C LYS A 49 23.53 30.59 4.24
N TRP A 50 22.34 30.03 4.46
CA TRP A 50 22.14 29.00 5.46
C TRP A 50 21.21 27.86 5.01
N LEU A 51 20.40 28.08 3.96
CA LEU A 51 19.47 27.11 3.37
C LEU A 51 19.97 26.71 1.99
N ASP A 52 20.46 25.49 1.85
CA ASP A 52 21.03 24.96 0.61
C ASP A 52 19.95 24.38 -0.29
N ASP A 53 19.04 23.58 0.27
CA ASP A 53 17.90 23.03 -0.45
C ASP A 53 16.64 23.00 0.42
N LEU A 54 15.51 23.27 -0.20
CA LEU A 54 14.18 23.13 0.40
C LEU A 54 13.24 22.65 -0.70
N LYS A 55 12.66 21.46 -0.48
CA LYS A 55 11.79 20.81 -1.45
C LYS A 55 10.51 20.30 -0.81
N LEU A 56 9.38 20.76 -1.31
CA LEU A 56 8.05 20.27 -0.97
C LEU A 56 7.68 19.14 -1.92
N ARG A 57 7.15 18.03 -1.38
CA ARG A 57 6.67 16.87 -2.13
C ARG A 57 5.22 16.57 -1.76
N VAL A 58 4.41 16.27 -2.75
CA VAL A 58 3.07 15.73 -2.58
C VAL A 58 2.91 14.51 -3.47
N SER A 59 2.32 13.44 -2.96
CA SER A 59 2.03 12.27 -3.76
C SER A 59 0.68 11.65 -3.39
N PHE A 60 0.09 11.05 -4.41
CA PHE A 60 -1.11 10.26 -4.34
C PHE A 60 -0.88 8.97 -5.13
N GLY A 61 -1.27 7.85 -4.58
CA GLY A 61 -1.16 6.57 -5.29
C GLY A 61 -2.23 5.60 -4.86
N THR A 62 -2.56 4.70 -5.78
CA THR A 62 -3.44 3.57 -5.49
C THR A 62 -2.72 2.26 -5.80
N ALA A 63 -3.01 1.22 -5.02
CA ALA A 63 -2.49 -0.12 -5.22
C ALA A 63 -3.59 -1.16 -4.95
N GLY A 64 -3.65 -2.19 -5.79
CA GLY A 64 -4.58 -3.30 -5.64
C GLY A 64 -3.94 -4.51 -4.97
N ASN A 65 -4.75 -5.21 -4.18
CA ASN A 65 -4.40 -6.50 -3.60
C ASN A 65 -5.47 -7.53 -3.96
N ASN A 66 -5.05 -8.72 -4.39
CA ASN A 66 -5.90 -9.87 -4.71
C ASN A 66 -5.42 -11.14 -3.98
N ASN A 67 -4.84 -10.99 -2.80
CA ASN A 67 -4.25 -12.09 -2.04
C ASN A 67 -5.32 -12.98 -1.40
N ILE A 68 -5.99 -13.76 -2.24
CA ILE A 68 -6.94 -14.82 -1.87
C ILE A 68 -6.55 -16.12 -2.58
N PRO A 69 -6.92 -17.29 -2.06
CA PRO A 69 -6.80 -18.55 -2.79
C PRO A 69 -7.57 -18.50 -4.12
N VAL A 70 -7.20 -19.37 -5.05
CA VAL A 70 -7.99 -19.61 -6.27
C VAL A 70 -9.29 -20.33 -5.93
N GLY A 71 -10.27 -20.31 -6.86
CA GLY A 71 -11.50 -21.10 -6.71
C GLY A 71 -12.60 -20.45 -5.85
N GLN A 72 -12.37 -19.24 -5.30
CA GLN A 72 -13.33 -18.62 -4.37
C GLN A 72 -14.59 -18.05 -5.04
N LEU A 73 -14.63 -18.02 -6.38
CA LEU A 73 -15.79 -17.51 -7.15
C LEU A 73 -16.88 -18.56 -7.34
N THR A 74 -16.50 -19.83 -7.35
CA THR A 74 -17.38 -20.97 -7.62
C THR A 74 -17.32 -21.97 -6.48
N GLN A 75 -18.39 -22.71 -6.26
CA GLN A 75 -18.40 -23.75 -5.24
C GLN A 75 -17.49 -24.89 -5.66
N GLU A 76 -16.47 -25.14 -4.86
CA GLU A 76 -15.61 -26.29 -5.01
C GLU A 76 -16.16 -27.51 -4.25
N TYR A 77 -15.91 -28.70 -4.79
CA TYR A 77 -16.25 -29.96 -4.14
C TYR A 77 -14.96 -30.71 -3.83
N GLN A 78 -14.93 -31.38 -2.72
CA GLN A 78 -13.81 -32.18 -2.25
C GLN A 78 -14.25 -33.60 -1.95
N ALA A 79 -13.36 -34.56 -2.16
CA ALA A 79 -13.59 -35.93 -1.77
C ALA A 79 -13.54 -36.05 -0.23
N VAL A 80 -14.57 -36.59 0.37
CA VAL A 80 -14.65 -36.91 1.80
C VAL A 80 -14.63 -38.42 1.94
N THR A 81 -13.63 -38.93 2.66
CA THR A 81 -13.45 -40.37 2.89
C THR A 81 -13.47 -40.69 4.37
N GLY A 82 -13.99 -41.87 4.72
CA GLY A 82 -13.93 -42.36 6.08
C GLY A 82 -14.96 -41.80 7.06
N ASP A 83 -15.90 -40.95 6.63
CA ASP A 83 -17.02 -40.49 7.43
C ASP A 83 -18.20 -41.44 7.22
N PRO A 84 -18.57 -42.30 8.22
CA PRO A 84 -19.65 -43.25 8.06
C PRO A 84 -21.03 -42.62 7.82
N THR A 85 -21.21 -41.35 8.21
CA THR A 85 -22.48 -40.63 8.01
C THR A 85 -22.74 -40.26 6.56
N LEU A 86 -21.66 -40.24 5.74
CA LEU A 86 -21.68 -39.91 4.30
C LEU A 86 -21.65 -41.16 3.42
N TRP A 87 -21.66 -42.38 3.98
CA TRP A 87 -21.61 -43.61 3.20
C TRP A 87 -22.95 -43.87 2.54
N VAL A 88 -22.96 -44.05 1.24
CA VAL A 88 -24.13 -44.40 0.44
C VAL A 88 -23.80 -45.63 -0.40
N ASN A 89 -24.65 -46.66 -0.31
CA ASN A 89 -24.53 -47.91 -1.07
C ASN A 89 -23.13 -48.58 -0.96
N GLY A 90 -22.52 -48.54 0.23
CA GLY A 90 -21.21 -49.14 0.48
C GLY A 90 -19.99 -48.35 -0.01
N PHE A 91 -20.20 -47.18 -0.60
CA PHE A 91 -19.10 -46.29 -0.96
C PHE A 91 -18.63 -45.49 0.29
N ASN A 92 -17.32 -45.49 0.52
CA ASN A 92 -16.69 -44.77 1.63
C ASN A 92 -16.06 -43.43 1.19
N THR A 93 -16.31 -43.02 -0.03
CA THR A 93 -15.84 -41.74 -0.60
C THR A 93 -17.01 -41.02 -1.24
N MET A 94 -17.24 -39.80 -0.84
CA MET A 94 -18.28 -38.94 -1.40
C MET A 94 -17.69 -37.57 -1.76
N TRP A 95 -18.30 -36.93 -2.75
CA TRP A 95 -18.01 -35.52 -3.07
C TRP A 95 -18.93 -34.61 -2.26
N ALA A 96 -18.36 -33.80 -1.40
CA ALA A 96 -19.06 -32.80 -0.61
C ALA A 96 -18.58 -31.40 -0.96
N PRO A 97 -19.43 -30.38 -0.81
CA PRO A 97 -19.00 -28.99 -0.93
C PRO A 97 -17.81 -28.70 0.01
N SER A 98 -16.86 -27.94 -0.46
CA SER A 98 -15.78 -27.43 0.40
C SER A 98 -16.37 -26.62 1.56
N SER A 99 -15.66 -26.50 2.66
CA SER A 99 -16.12 -25.75 3.83
C SER A 99 -16.18 -24.25 3.62
N THR A 100 -15.58 -23.76 2.51
CA THR A 100 -15.60 -22.34 2.15
C THR A 100 -16.70 -22.08 1.12
N MET A 101 -17.61 -21.20 1.46
CA MET A 101 -18.71 -20.77 0.58
C MET A 101 -18.18 -19.88 -0.53
N ALA A 102 -18.59 -20.12 -1.76
CA ALA A 102 -18.24 -19.29 -2.91
C ALA A 102 -18.77 -17.86 -2.78
N ASN A 103 -18.03 -16.90 -3.36
CA ASN A 103 -18.49 -15.53 -3.50
C ASN A 103 -18.25 -15.04 -4.93
N PRO A 104 -19.27 -14.97 -5.78
CA PRO A 104 -19.14 -14.58 -7.18
C PRO A 104 -18.91 -13.08 -7.39
N ASN A 105 -18.89 -12.26 -6.32
CA ASN A 105 -18.77 -10.81 -6.37
C ASN A 105 -17.43 -10.27 -5.84
N LEU A 106 -16.43 -11.13 -5.69
CA LEU A 106 -15.11 -10.72 -5.22
C LEU A 106 -14.46 -9.72 -6.15
N LYS A 107 -13.92 -8.65 -5.56
CA LYS A 107 -13.23 -7.54 -6.24
C LYS A 107 -11.88 -7.23 -5.60
N TRP A 108 -11.12 -6.32 -6.19
CA TRP A 108 -9.85 -5.86 -5.67
C TRP A 108 -10.02 -5.16 -4.30
N GLU A 109 -9.18 -5.51 -3.37
CA GLU A 109 -8.87 -4.66 -2.23
C GLU A 109 -8.00 -3.52 -2.72
N THR A 110 -8.28 -2.28 -2.29
CA THR A 110 -7.58 -1.10 -2.81
C THR A 110 -7.01 -0.28 -1.68
N THR A 111 -5.70 -0.07 -1.70
CA THR A 111 -5.01 0.87 -0.82
C THR A 111 -4.79 2.19 -1.53
N ILE A 112 -5.18 3.28 -0.87
CA ILE A 112 -5.02 4.65 -1.32
C ILE A 112 -4.01 5.32 -0.39
N THR A 113 -2.89 5.77 -0.94
CA THR A 113 -1.80 6.43 -0.21
C THR A 113 -1.76 7.90 -0.58
N ARG A 114 -1.65 8.78 0.42
CA ARG A 114 -1.50 10.23 0.27
C ARG A 114 -0.37 10.67 1.15
N ASN A 115 0.63 11.35 0.58
CA ASN A 115 1.81 11.81 1.32
C ASN A 115 2.07 13.29 1.04
N LEU A 116 2.49 13.99 2.07
CA LEU A 116 3.03 15.34 2.01
C LEU A 116 4.38 15.34 2.73
N GLY A 117 5.45 15.72 2.04
CA GLY A 117 6.81 15.70 2.57
C GLY A 117 7.52 17.04 2.33
N LEU A 118 8.39 17.40 3.26
CA LEU A 118 9.30 18.53 3.16
C LEU A 118 10.72 18.03 3.40
N ASP A 119 11.58 18.18 2.39
CA ASP A 119 13.01 17.88 2.48
C ASP A 119 13.78 19.19 2.62
N PHE A 120 14.80 19.19 3.46
CA PHE A 120 15.66 20.36 3.65
C PHE A 120 17.13 19.98 3.81
N THR A 121 17.99 20.89 3.38
CA THR A 121 19.44 20.84 3.60
C THR A 121 19.91 22.24 3.97
N VAL A 122 20.68 22.34 5.04
CA VAL A 122 21.11 23.63 5.58
C VAL A 122 22.60 23.60 5.99
N PHE A 123 23.18 24.80 6.13
CA PHE A 123 24.54 25.04 6.63
C PHE A 123 25.63 24.36 5.80
N ASP A 124 25.62 24.61 4.48
CA ASP A 124 26.55 24.04 3.51
C ASP A 124 26.55 22.49 3.54
N GLY A 125 25.35 21.91 3.58
CA GLY A 125 25.16 20.46 3.59
C GLY A 125 25.45 19.77 4.92
N LYS A 126 25.72 20.52 6.00
CA LYS A 126 26.04 19.91 7.31
C LYS A 126 24.84 19.27 8.00
N LEU A 127 23.66 19.75 7.74
CA LEU A 127 22.44 19.21 8.31
C LEU A 127 21.41 19.02 7.19
N SER A 128 20.90 17.80 7.06
CA SER A 128 19.81 17.47 6.15
C SER A 128 18.73 16.72 6.87
N GLY A 129 17.51 16.80 6.38
CA GLY A 129 16.40 16.06 6.97
C GLY A 129 15.15 16.09 6.11
N SER A 130 14.19 15.32 6.55
CA SER A 130 12.85 15.32 5.97
C SER A 130 11.78 15.21 7.05
N VAL A 131 10.64 15.79 6.78
CA VAL A 131 9.41 15.61 7.55
C VAL A 131 8.34 15.16 6.58
N GLU A 132 7.66 14.06 6.89
CA GLU A 132 6.63 13.48 6.02
C GLU A 132 5.38 13.16 6.83
N GLY A 133 4.21 13.57 6.31
CA GLY A 133 2.91 13.15 6.79
C GLY A 133 2.23 12.27 5.77
N TYR A 134 1.59 11.19 6.23
CA TYR A 134 0.90 10.27 5.35
C TYR A 134 -0.47 9.85 5.86
N ILE A 135 -1.33 9.47 4.92
CA ILE A 135 -2.62 8.81 5.18
C ILE A 135 -2.75 7.66 4.18
N ASN A 136 -2.81 6.45 4.70
CA ASN A 136 -3.04 5.22 3.95
C ASN A 136 -4.42 4.68 4.30
N THR A 137 -5.30 4.58 3.30
CA THR A 137 -6.66 4.05 3.46
C THR A 137 -6.78 2.78 2.64
N THR A 138 -7.05 1.64 3.26
CA THR A 138 -7.32 0.39 2.55
C THR A 138 -8.81 0.08 2.61
N LYS A 139 -9.44 -0.02 1.44
CA LYS A 139 -10.87 -0.27 1.26
C LYS A 139 -11.12 -1.66 0.69
N ASP A 140 -12.34 -2.16 0.94
CA ASP A 140 -12.77 -3.44 0.40
C ASP A 140 -11.84 -4.60 0.80
N LEU A 141 -11.42 -4.63 2.07
CA LEU A 141 -10.52 -5.65 2.60
C LEU A 141 -11.00 -7.06 2.26
N LEU A 142 -10.11 -7.88 1.71
CA LEU A 142 -10.37 -9.28 1.39
C LEU A 142 -10.24 -10.14 2.64
N ILE A 143 -11.35 -10.32 3.36
CA ILE A 143 -11.39 -11.00 4.65
C ILE A 143 -12.07 -12.37 4.51
N LYS A 144 -11.48 -13.41 5.11
CA LYS A 144 -12.12 -14.70 5.30
C LYS A 144 -13.07 -14.60 6.50
N PHE A 145 -14.34 -14.42 6.22
CA PHE A 145 -15.39 -14.20 7.22
C PHE A 145 -16.05 -15.52 7.63
N PRO A 146 -16.23 -15.78 8.94
CA PRO A 146 -16.97 -16.95 9.39
C PRO A 146 -18.44 -16.82 9.03
N VAL A 147 -19.05 -17.92 8.58
CA VAL A 147 -20.48 -17.98 8.28
C VAL A 147 -21.11 -19.12 9.08
N SER A 148 -22.27 -18.85 9.70
CA SER A 148 -22.98 -19.81 10.53
C SER A 148 -24.36 -20.15 9.93
N GLY A 149 -24.85 -21.34 10.19
CA GLY A 149 -26.20 -21.76 9.78
C GLY A 149 -26.37 -22.07 8.30
N THR A 150 -25.26 -22.11 7.52
CA THR A 150 -25.30 -22.33 6.06
C THR A 150 -24.74 -23.69 5.63
N GLY A 151 -24.17 -24.46 6.55
CA GLY A 151 -23.39 -25.68 6.26
C GLY A 151 -21.95 -25.40 5.87
N TYR A 152 -21.56 -24.11 5.68
CA TYR A 152 -20.19 -23.67 5.43
C TYR A 152 -19.58 -23.06 6.70
N THR A 153 -18.24 -23.01 6.76
CA THR A 153 -17.52 -22.43 7.90
C THR A 153 -17.07 -21.01 7.63
N SER A 154 -16.85 -20.66 6.36
CA SER A 154 -16.30 -19.35 6.01
C SER A 154 -16.65 -18.94 4.58
N GLN A 155 -16.49 -17.65 4.28
CA GLN A 155 -16.60 -17.06 2.96
C GLN A 155 -15.61 -15.90 2.84
N TYR A 156 -14.92 -15.76 1.69
CA TYR A 156 -14.16 -14.55 1.40
C TYR A 156 -15.11 -13.43 0.99
N ARG A 157 -14.93 -12.25 1.58
CA ARG A 157 -15.75 -11.06 1.31
C ARG A 157 -14.86 -9.84 1.23
N ASN A 158 -15.25 -8.89 0.36
CA ASN A 158 -14.72 -7.53 0.41
C ASN A 158 -15.55 -6.76 1.44
N MET A 159 -14.96 -6.45 2.59
CA MET A 159 -15.65 -5.73 3.63
C MET A 159 -14.68 -4.99 4.56
N GLY A 160 -15.15 -3.84 5.05
CA GLY A 160 -14.37 -3.03 5.97
C GLY A 160 -13.39 -2.11 5.26
N GLU A 161 -12.88 -1.19 6.06
CA GLU A 161 -11.90 -0.19 5.70
C GLU A 161 -10.93 -0.02 6.87
N THR A 162 -9.66 0.19 6.58
CA THR A 162 -8.66 0.57 7.58
C THR A 162 -7.98 1.85 7.15
N GLU A 163 -7.71 2.71 8.12
CA GLU A 163 -6.93 3.93 7.93
C GLU A 163 -5.71 3.90 8.84
N ASN A 164 -4.55 4.20 8.27
CA ASN A 164 -3.31 4.40 8.99
C ASN A 164 -2.75 5.76 8.58
N LYS A 165 -2.51 6.62 9.56
CA LYS A 165 -1.96 7.96 9.35
C LYS A 165 -0.83 8.23 10.32
N GLY A 166 0.16 8.97 9.87
CA GLY A 166 1.31 9.25 10.69
C GLY A 166 2.12 10.43 10.22
N LEU A 167 3.09 10.78 11.07
CA LEU A 167 4.13 11.75 10.83
C LEU A 167 5.48 11.08 11.07
N GLU A 168 6.41 11.27 10.14
CA GLU A 168 7.78 10.77 10.25
C GLU A 168 8.75 11.94 10.05
N ALA A 169 9.82 11.94 10.82
CA ALA A 169 10.90 12.91 10.66
C ALA A 169 12.24 12.17 10.69
N THR A 170 13.12 12.54 9.77
CA THR A 170 14.49 12.06 9.70
C THR A 170 15.43 13.25 9.72
N LEU A 171 16.51 13.15 10.50
CA LEU A 171 17.54 14.16 10.58
C LEU A 171 18.92 13.51 10.44
N THR A 172 19.76 14.06 9.60
CA THR A 172 21.15 13.62 9.42
C THR A 172 22.08 14.81 9.61
N TRP A 173 23.03 14.64 10.53
CA TRP A 173 24.08 15.62 10.78
C TRP A 173 25.43 15.09 10.28
N HIS A 174 25.99 15.77 9.28
CA HIS A 174 27.33 15.51 8.75
C HIS A 174 28.35 16.23 9.61
N ALA A 175 28.71 15.63 10.74
CA ALA A 175 29.54 16.26 11.78
C ALA A 175 30.97 16.53 11.28
N VAL A 176 31.51 15.61 10.48
CA VAL A 176 32.82 15.75 9.86
C VAL A 176 32.78 15.20 8.44
N ASN A 177 33.23 16.01 7.49
CA ASN A 177 33.38 15.59 6.08
C ASN A 177 34.76 16.02 5.59
N LYS A 178 35.73 15.10 5.63
CA LYS A 178 37.10 15.31 5.13
C LYS A 178 37.38 14.38 3.96
N LYS A 179 38.45 14.65 3.22
CA LYS A 179 38.83 13.93 2.00
C LYS A 179 38.93 12.40 2.23
N ASP A 180 39.46 11.99 3.37
CA ASP A 180 39.80 10.59 3.65
C ASP A 180 38.89 9.94 4.70
N TRP A 181 38.05 10.69 5.41
CA TRP A 181 37.13 10.18 6.41
C TRP A 181 35.99 11.15 6.72
N GLY A 182 34.85 10.64 7.17
CA GLY A 182 33.67 11.40 7.57
C GLY A 182 32.96 10.74 8.76
N ILE A 183 32.17 11.54 9.46
CA ILE A 183 31.30 11.09 10.56
C ILE A 183 29.93 11.70 10.36
N ASP A 184 28.91 10.85 10.24
CA ASP A 184 27.52 11.23 10.12
C ASP A 184 26.73 10.63 11.29
N PHE A 185 25.80 11.44 11.82
CA PHE A 185 24.82 10.98 12.81
C PHE A 185 23.42 11.10 12.18
N SER A 186 22.70 10.00 12.14
CA SER A 186 21.32 10.00 11.67
C SER A 186 20.37 9.50 12.75
N GLY A 187 19.21 10.16 12.84
CA GLY A 187 18.12 9.74 13.71
C GLY A 187 16.78 9.90 12.98
N ASN A 188 15.85 9.02 13.32
CA ASN A 188 14.47 9.14 12.85
C ASN A 188 13.49 8.97 14.00
N ILE A 189 12.31 9.55 13.83
CA ILE A 189 11.17 9.40 14.74
C ILE A 189 9.90 9.31 13.90
N GLY A 190 9.00 8.43 14.30
CA GLY A 190 7.71 8.26 13.66
C GLY A 190 6.59 8.12 14.68
N PHE A 191 5.45 8.74 14.36
CA PHE A 191 4.19 8.58 15.10
C PHE A 191 3.13 8.10 14.11
N ASN A 192 2.42 7.04 14.51
CA ASN A 192 1.39 6.48 13.66
C ASN A 192 0.12 6.16 14.49
N LYS A 193 -1.04 6.21 13.83
CA LYS A 193 -2.34 5.92 14.44
C LYS A 193 -3.22 5.16 13.44
#